data_e04c0eb2c3fbabde22c45b08810a27c3
#
_entry.id   e04c0eb2c3fbabde22c45b08810a27c3
#
_cell.length_a   1.000
_cell.length_b   1.000
_cell.length_c   1.000
_cell.angle_alpha   90.00
_cell.angle_beta   90.00
_cell.angle_gamma   90.00
#
_symmetry.space_group_name_H-M   'P 1'
#
loop_
_entity.id
_entity.type
_entity.pdbx_description
1 polymer ?
#
loop_
_entity_poly.entity_id
_entity_poly.type
_entity_poly.pdbx_seq_one_letter_code
_entity_poly.pdbx_strand_id
1 'polypeptide(L)'
;MRRYVFIDFDGVLNTERHHSELVSSGQICYDQYGPLFDPVAVGNLKRIVDETEAEIVIISSWKLEGVERMMELWKARRMPGVLAGCTPDHISGMDLLNVNLEDPAAFANLAGKGNEVKQWLKENAPKKADGYRYVILDDVPDFLPEQEEHYIQISPAVGITAEDAEKAIQTLKQ
;
A
#
# COMPACT_ATOMS: atom_id res chain seq x y z
N MET A 1 -10.60 -17.68 3.43
CA MET A 1 -9.44 -16.93 3.91
C MET A 1 -9.42 -15.61 3.18
N ARG A 2 -9.37 -14.45 3.88
CA ARG A 2 -9.24 -13.14 3.24
C ARG A 2 -7.79 -12.84 2.87
N ARG A 3 -7.59 -12.06 1.81
CA ARG A 3 -6.26 -11.64 1.36
C ARG A 3 -6.25 -10.14 1.16
N TYR A 4 -5.15 -9.48 1.57
CA TYR A 4 -5.01 -8.03 1.49
C TYR A 4 -3.69 -7.64 0.85
N VAL A 5 -3.74 -6.65 -0.03
CA VAL A 5 -2.56 -5.95 -0.54
C VAL A 5 -2.57 -4.54 0.05
N PHE A 6 -1.63 -4.27 0.93
CA PHE A 6 -1.34 -2.92 1.41
C PHE A 6 -0.42 -2.26 0.39
N ILE A 7 -0.84 -1.10 -0.15
CA ILE A 7 -0.15 -0.51 -1.28
C ILE A 7 0.10 0.98 -1.10
N ASP A 8 1.34 1.42 -1.35
CA ASP A 8 1.67 2.83 -1.57
C ASP A 8 1.44 3.22 -3.04
N PHE A 9 1.44 4.50 -3.33
CA PHE A 9 1.28 5.04 -4.68
C PHE A 9 2.59 5.58 -5.23
N ASP A 10 3.24 6.48 -4.49
CA ASP A 10 4.48 7.10 -4.92
C ASP A 10 5.61 6.07 -4.97
N GLY A 11 6.30 5.98 -6.10
CA GLY A 11 7.33 4.96 -6.31
C GLY A 11 6.83 3.52 -6.51
N VAL A 12 5.52 3.28 -6.38
CA VAL A 12 4.91 1.94 -6.50
C VAL A 12 3.99 1.83 -7.70
N LEU A 13 3.02 2.73 -7.81
CA LEU A 13 2.09 2.83 -8.95
C LEU A 13 2.45 3.99 -9.87
N ASN A 14 2.84 5.15 -9.36
CA ASN A 14 3.46 6.19 -10.16
C ASN A 14 4.99 6.02 -10.10
N THR A 15 5.66 6.06 -11.23
CA THR A 15 7.07 5.72 -11.36
C THR A 15 7.87 6.84 -12.01
N GLU A 16 9.16 6.91 -11.67
CA GLU A 16 10.08 7.86 -12.29
C GLU A 16 10.17 7.63 -13.80
N ARG A 17 10.23 6.37 -14.22
CA ARG A 17 10.26 5.99 -15.64
C ARG A 17 9.06 6.53 -16.39
N HIS A 18 7.84 6.19 -15.94
CA HIS A 18 6.61 6.59 -16.63
C HIS A 18 6.43 8.11 -16.65
N HIS A 19 6.74 8.78 -15.54
CA HIS A 19 6.72 10.23 -15.49
C HIS A 19 7.68 10.85 -16.54
N SER A 20 8.92 10.34 -16.61
CA SER A 20 9.92 10.81 -17.57
C SER A 20 9.49 10.56 -19.03
N GLU A 21 8.88 9.41 -19.32
CA GLU A 21 8.35 9.07 -20.64
C GLU A 21 7.25 10.05 -21.07
N LEU A 22 6.30 10.34 -20.17
CA LEU A 22 5.21 11.29 -20.44
C LEU A 22 5.76 12.71 -20.69
N VAL A 23 6.65 13.20 -19.84
CA VAL A 23 7.29 14.52 -20.00
C VAL A 23 8.06 14.60 -21.31
N SER A 24 8.88 13.59 -21.63
CA SER A 24 9.69 13.56 -22.86
C SER A 24 8.85 13.52 -24.14
N SER A 25 7.66 12.93 -24.07
CA SER A 25 6.72 12.87 -25.20
C SER A 25 5.73 14.05 -25.24
N GLY A 26 5.83 14.99 -24.32
CA GLY A 26 4.95 16.15 -24.23
C GLY A 26 3.50 15.78 -23.82
N GLN A 27 3.33 14.65 -23.16
CA GLN A 27 2.02 14.21 -22.69
C GLN A 27 1.72 14.75 -21.28
N ILE A 28 0.43 14.77 -20.94
CA ILE A 28 -0.03 15.14 -19.60
C ILE A 28 0.44 14.04 -18.62
N CYS A 29 1.11 14.44 -17.52
CA CYS A 29 1.60 13.52 -16.49
C CYS A 29 0.82 13.59 -15.18
N TYR A 30 -0.21 14.44 -15.09
CA TYR A 30 -1.07 14.62 -13.93
C TYR A 30 -2.54 14.69 -14.34
N ASP A 31 -3.41 14.18 -13.50
CA ASP A 31 -4.85 14.44 -13.54
C ASP A 31 -5.31 15.18 -12.27
N GLN A 32 -6.60 15.28 -12.05
CA GLN A 32 -7.18 15.91 -10.86
C GLN A 32 -6.87 15.21 -9.54
N TYR A 33 -6.31 14.01 -9.59
CA TYR A 33 -5.92 13.22 -8.41
C TYR A 33 -4.42 13.26 -8.14
N GLY A 34 -3.62 13.75 -9.08
CA GLY A 34 -2.16 13.81 -8.95
C GLY A 34 -1.42 13.10 -10.11
N PRO A 35 -0.15 12.68 -9.88
CA PRO A 35 0.64 11.97 -10.89
C PRO A 35 -0.07 10.75 -11.47
N LEU A 36 0.05 10.54 -12.78
CA LEU A 36 -0.54 9.37 -13.43
C LEU A 36 0.18 8.09 -13.02
N PHE A 37 -0.58 7.03 -12.86
CA PHE A 37 -0.03 5.70 -12.56
C PHE A 37 0.58 5.06 -13.80
N ASP A 38 1.67 4.35 -13.61
CA ASP A 38 2.36 3.58 -14.65
C ASP A 38 1.49 2.37 -15.06
N PRO A 39 1.09 2.27 -16.33
CA PRO A 39 0.26 1.16 -16.79
C PRO A 39 0.89 -0.22 -16.57
N VAL A 40 2.22 -0.31 -16.55
CA VAL A 40 2.94 -1.57 -16.29
C VAL A 40 2.78 -1.97 -14.83
N ALA A 41 2.98 -1.03 -13.89
CA ALA A 41 2.78 -1.27 -12.47
C ALA A 41 1.31 -1.64 -12.15
N VAL A 42 0.35 -0.92 -12.75
CA VAL A 42 -1.09 -1.23 -12.62
C VAL A 42 -1.42 -2.61 -13.20
N GLY A 43 -0.82 -2.99 -14.34
CA GLY A 43 -1.00 -4.31 -14.94
C GLY A 43 -0.48 -5.44 -14.04
N ASN A 44 0.65 -5.22 -13.35
CA ASN A 44 1.19 -6.18 -12.39
C ASN A 44 0.34 -6.25 -11.10
N LEU A 45 -0.19 -5.13 -10.62
CA LEU A 45 -1.17 -5.14 -9.53
C LEU A 45 -2.44 -5.91 -9.93
N LYS A 46 -2.92 -5.69 -11.16
CA LYS A 46 -4.06 -6.45 -11.69
C LYS A 46 -3.80 -7.95 -11.67
N ARG A 47 -2.60 -8.41 -12.09
CA ARG A 47 -2.23 -9.82 -12.03
C ARG A 47 -2.29 -10.36 -10.60
N ILE A 48 -1.78 -9.63 -9.61
CA ILE A 48 -1.86 -10.04 -8.19
C ILE A 48 -3.32 -10.25 -7.78
N VAL A 49 -4.17 -9.28 -8.07
CA VAL A 49 -5.59 -9.34 -7.69
C VAL A 49 -6.32 -10.49 -8.41
N ASP A 50 -6.14 -10.63 -9.72
CA ASP A 50 -6.80 -11.67 -10.51
C ASP A 50 -6.43 -13.09 -10.03
N GLU A 51 -5.18 -13.29 -9.58
CA GLU A 51 -4.70 -14.60 -9.14
C GLU A 51 -4.98 -14.92 -7.67
N THR A 52 -5.25 -13.91 -6.85
CA THR A 52 -5.37 -14.09 -5.39
C THR A 52 -6.72 -13.66 -4.83
N GLU A 53 -7.52 -12.93 -5.60
CA GLU A 53 -8.76 -12.27 -5.14
C GLU A 53 -8.52 -11.36 -3.92
N ALA A 54 -7.33 -10.78 -3.80
CA ALA A 54 -6.97 -9.91 -2.70
C ALA A 54 -7.71 -8.57 -2.76
N GLU A 55 -8.12 -8.08 -1.62
CA GLU A 55 -8.67 -6.74 -1.43
C GLU A 55 -7.52 -5.74 -1.22
N ILE A 56 -7.70 -4.52 -1.70
CA ILE A 56 -6.67 -3.47 -1.65
C ILE A 56 -6.88 -2.57 -0.43
N VAL A 57 -5.79 -2.26 0.25
CA VAL A 57 -5.76 -1.28 1.35
C VAL A 57 -4.69 -0.23 1.05
N ILE A 58 -5.07 1.03 0.99
CA ILE A 58 -4.14 2.13 0.68
C ILE A 58 -3.38 2.53 1.94
N ILE A 59 -2.04 2.54 1.83
CA ILE A 59 -1.11 3.04 2.87
C ILE A 59 -0.42 4.34 2.45
N SER A 60 -0.67 4.81 1.25
CA SER A 60 -0.10 6.06 0.72
C SER A 60 -0.54 7.28 1.51
N SER A 61 0.34 8.28 1.63
CA SER A 61 0.00 9.59 2.20
C SER A 61 -1.14 10.30 1.45
N TRP A 62 -1.45 9.90 0.23
CA TRP A 62 -2.61 10.43 -0.52
C TRP A 62 -3.94 10.20 0.20
N LYS A 63 -4.02 9.19 1.08
CA LYS A 63 -5.21 8.94 1.93
C LYS A 63 -5.58 10.10 2.84
N LEU A 64 -4.65 11.06 3.12
CA LEU A 64 -4.91 12.28 3.88
C LEU A 64 -5.99 13.17 3.24
N GLU A 65 -6.26 13.00 1.94
CA GLU A 65 -7.37 13.65 1.26
C GLU A 65 -8.74 13.01 1.56
N GLY A 66 -8.77 11.93 2.35
CA GLY A 66 -9.97 11.21 2.75
C GLY A 66 -10.21 9.92 1.95
N VAL A 67 -10.88 8.95 2.61
CA VAL A 67 -11.17 7.64 2.01
C VAL A 67 -12.09 7.76 0.81
N GLU A 68 -13.07 8.66 0.84
CA GLU A 68 -13.98 8.93 -0.27
C GLU A 68 -13.21 9.37 -1.52
N ARG A 69 -12.21 10.24 -1.35
CA ARG A 69 -11.35 10.69 -2.44
C ARG A 69 -10.54 9.54 -3.03
N MET A 70 -10.05 8.63 -2.20
CA MET A 70 -9.35 7.43 -2.66
C MET A 70 -10.26 6.48 -3.41
N MET A 71 -11.51 6.31 -2.97
CA MET A 71 -12.51 5.52 -3.68
C MET A 71 -12.87 6.11 -5.04
N GLU A 72 -13.01 7.43 -5.13
CA GLU A 72 -13.24 8.15 -6.40
C GLU A 72 -12.07 7.96 -7.37
N LEU A 73 -10.83 8.16 -6.90
CA LEU A 73 -9.61 7.93 -7.67
C LEU A 73 -9.56 6.50 -8.22
N TRP A 74 -9.77 5.51 -7.34
CA TRP A 74 -9.74 4.09 -7.70
C TRP A 74 -10.69 3.77 -8.84
N LYS A 75 -11.93 4.26 -8.73
CA LYS A 75 -12.96 4.10 -9.74
C LYS A 75 -12.65 4.88 -11.03
N ALA A 76 -12.25 6.15 -10.92
CA ALA A 76 -11.98 7.02 -12.06
C ALA A 76 -10.83 6.50 -12.93
N ARG A 77 -9.76 6.00 -12.27
CA ARG A 77 -8.60 5.39 -12.95
C ARG A 77 -8.83 3.92 -13.32
N ARG A 78 -10.01 3.37 -13.05
CA ARG A 78 -10.37 1.96 -13.33
C ARG A 78 -9.35 0.98 -12.74
N MET A 79 -8.95 1.23 -11.50
CA MET A 79 -7.97 0.41 -10.82
C MET A 79 -8.48 -1.01 -10.56
N PRO A 80 -7.59 -2.00 -10.55
CA PRO A 80 -7.98 -3.40 -10.34
C PRO A 80 -8.39 -3.68 -8.89
N GLY A 81 -9.26 -4.67 -8.71
CA GLY A 81 -9.65 -5.19 -7.41
C GLY A 81 -10.65 -4.33 -6.65
N VAL A 82 -10.95 -4.78 -5.47
CA VAL A 82 -11.86 -4.11 -4.53
C VAL A 82 -11.03 -3.32 -3.53
N LEU A 83 -11.30 -2.02 -3.43
CA LEU A 83 -10.70 -1.19 -2.39
C LEU A 83 -11.42 -1.44 -1.07
N ALA A 84 -10.76 -2.07 -0.12
CA ALA A 84 -11.27 -2.34 1.23
C ALA A 84 -11.21 -1.12 2.15
N GLY A 85 -10.31 -0.17 1.86
CA GLY A 85 -10.16 1.06 2.62
C GLY A 85 -8.74 1.60 2.62
N CYS A 86 -8.47 2.46 3.59
CA CYS A 86 -7.15 3.03 3.85
C CYS A 86 -6.71 2.68 5.27
N THR A 87 -5.40 2.66 5.51
CA THR A 87 -4.89 2.60 6.89
C THR A 87 -5.21 3.90 7.64
N PRO A 88 -5.31 3.87 8.98
CA PRO A 88 -5.49 5.09 9.76
C PRO A 88 -4.29 6.03 9.64
N ASP A 89 -4.53 7.34 9.78
CA ASP A 89 -3.51 8.37 9.60
C ASP A 89 -2.76 8.73 10.89
N HIS A 90 -3.16 8.14 12.01
CA HIS A 90 -2.67 8.55 13.33
C HIS A 90 -2.63 7.39 14.31
N ILE A 91 -1.72 7.55 15.22
CA ILE A 91 -1.59 6.72 16.42
C ILE A 91 -2.86 6.91 17.27
N SER A 92 -3.46 5.83 17.73
CA SER A 92 -4.60 5.96 18.64
C SER A 92 -4.16 6.65 19.94
N GLY A 93 -5.05 7.46 20.52
CA GLY A 93 -4.75 8.12 21.80
C GLY A 93 -4.42 7.14 22.95
N MET A 94 -4.87 5.87 22.82
CA MET A 94 -4.52 4.79 23.77
C MET A 94 -3.07 4.34 23.61
N ASP A 95 -2.55 4.33 22.39
CA ASP A 95 -1.15 3.95 22.13
C ASP A 95 -0.22 5.05 22.63
N LEU A 96 -0.60 6.33 22.50
CA LEU A 96 0.13 7.47 23.06
C LEU A 96 0.21 7.44 24.59
N LEU A 97 -0.85 6.97 25.27
CA LEU A 97 -0.87 6.86 26.75
C LEU A 97 0.05 5.74 27.27
N ASN A 98 0.35 4.75 26.45
CA ASN A 98 1.17 3.59 26.80
C ASN A 98 2.64 3.74 26.39
N VAL A 99 3.01 4.82 25.71
CA VAL A 99 4.38 5.08 25.27
C VAL A 99 5.15 5.83 26.31
N ASN A 100 6.35 5.37 26.57
CA ASN A 100 7.33 6.15 27.32
C ASN A 100 7.80 7.33 26.43
N LEU A 101 7.21 8.50 26.66
CA LEU A 101 7.51 9.74 25.90
C LEU A 101 8.97 10.22 26.10
N GLU A 102 9.70 9.66 27.06
CA GLU A 102 11.12 9.94 27.29
C GLU A 102 12.03 9.09 26.39
N ASP A 103 11.48 8.07 25.72
CA ASP A 103 12.21 7.22 24.77
C ASP A 103 11.89 7.61 23.32
N PRO A 104 12.80 8.33 22.62
CA PRO A 104 12.59 8.70 21.22
C PRO A 104 12.36 7.52 20.29
N ALA A 105 12.94 6.34 20.60
CA ALA A 105 12.76 5.14 19.81
C ALA A 105 11.34 4.55 19.99
N ALA A 106 10.76 4.64 21.18
CA ALA A 106 9.40 4.22 21.44
C ALA A 106 8.38 5.07 20.67
N PHE A 107 8.63 6.39 20.58
CA PHE A 107 7.79 7.30 19.80
C PHE A 107 7.94 7.06 18.29
N ALA A 108 9.17 6.88 17.78
CA ALA A 108 9.41 6.56 16.38
C ALA A 108 8.77 5.22 15.97
N ASN A 109 8.74 4.24 16.87
CA ASN A 109 8.08 2.96 16.64
C ASN A 109 6.55 3.04 16.61
N LEU A 110 5.94 4.11 17.08
CA LEU A 110 4.49 4.32 16.99
C LEU A 110 4.07 5.01 15.68
N ALA A 111 4.92 5.91 15.19
CA ALA A 111 4.67 6.69 14.00
C ALA A 111 5.28 5.99 12.79
N GLY A 112 4.58 5.11 12.14
CA GLY A 112 5.08 4.49 10.92
C GLY A 112 4.02 3.68 10.20
N LYS A 113 4.18 3.50 8.90
CA LYS A 113 3.25 2.73 8.07
C LYS A 113 3.04 1.31 8.61
N GLY A 114 4.07 0.70 9.20
CA GLY A 114 3.95 -0.62 9.83
C GLY A 114 2.93 -0.67 10.95
N ASN A 115 2.87 0.35 11.81
CA ASN A 115 1.86 0.43 12.86
C ASN A 115 0.46 0.69 12.33
N GLU A 116 0.33 1.50 11.28
CA GLU A 116 -0.94 1.70 10.61
C GLU A 116 -1.49 0.39 10.00
N VAL A 117 -0.64 -0.40 9.34
CA VAL A 117 -0.99 -1.73 8.83
C VAL A 117 -1.44 -2.66 9.97
N LYS A 118 -0.68 -2.71 11.06
CA LYS A 118 -1.00 -3.52 12.24
C LYS A 118 -2.35 -3.14 12.85
N GLN A 119 -2.61 -1.83 13.00
CA GLN A 119 -3.87 -1.34 13.52
C GLN A 119 -5.03 -1.69 12.58
N TRP A 120 -4.86 -1.45 11.27
CA TRP A 120 -5.89 -1.78 10.29
C TRP A 120 -6.26 -3.27 10.32
N LEU A 121 -5.26 -4.15 10.36
CA LEU A 121 -5.47 -5.60 10.47
C LEU A 121 -6.20 -5.98 11.76
N LYS A 122 -5.84 -5.39 12.90
CA LYS A 122 -6.51 -5.59 14.18
C LYS A 122 -8.00 -5.25 14.15
N GLU A 123 -8.36 -4.19 13.44
CA GLU A 123 -9.72 -3.65 13.37
C GLU A 123 -10.58 -4.33 12.29
N ASN A 124 -10.00 -4.68 11.15
CA ASN A 124 -10.75 -5.08 9.95
C ASN A 124 -10.56 -6.54 9.53
N ALA A 125 -9.42 -7.16 9.89
CA ALA A 125 -9.16 -8.54 9.51
C ALA A 125 -9.91 -9.54 10.41
N PRO A 126 -10.23 -10.76 9.90
CA PRO A 126 -10.84 -11.80 10.70
C PRO A 126 -9.99 -12.18 11.91
N LYS A 127 -10.59 -12.25 13.09
CA LYS A 127 -9.89 -12.53 14.37
C LYS A 127 -9.41 -13.99 14.55
N LYS A 128 -9.67 -14.88 13.60
CA LYS A 128 -9.17 -16.27 13.62
C LYS A 128 -7.74 -16.31 13.09
N ALA A 129 -6.88 -17.12 13.72
CA ALA A 129 -5.45 -17.22 13.41
C ALA A 129 -5.14 -17.44 11.91
N ASP A 130 -5.97 -18.23 11.19
CA ASP A 130 -5.81 -18.48 9.75
C ASP A 130 -6.82 -17.70 8.89
N GLY A 131 -7.33 -16.58 9.42
CA GLY A 131 -8.42 -15.84 8.78
C GLY A 131 -8.00 -14.98 7.60
N TYR A 132 -6.74 -14.62 7.48
CA TYR A 132 -6.24 -13.72 6.44
C TYR A 132 -4.77 -13.96 6.08
N ARG A 133 -4.39 -13.45 4.92
CA ARG A 133 -3.01 -13.27 4.45
C ARG A 133 -2.86 -11.83 3.97
N TYR A 134 -1.66 -11.31 3.98
CA TYR A 134 -1.40 -9.98 3.44
C TYR A 134 0.00 -9.86 2.85
N VAL A 135 0.17 -8.85 2.00
CA VAL A 135 1.44 -8.39 1.48
C VAL A 135 1.46 -6.87 1.51
N ILE A 136 2.64 -6.29 1.66
CA ILE A 136 2.87 -4.85 1.66
C ILE A 136 3.76 -4.52 0.47
N LEU A 137 3.33 -3.57 -0.37
CA LEU A 137 4.07 -3.07 -1.53
C LEU A 137 4.36 -1.58 -1.31
N ASP A 138 5.62 -1.26 -1.04
CA ASP A 138 6.07 0.10 -0.72
C ASP A 138 7.54 0.26 -1.12
N ASP A 139 7.97 1.46 -1.50
CA ASP A 139 9.36 1.75 -1.84
C ASP A 139 10.22 2.09 -0.61
N VAL A 140 9.58 2.48 0.50
CA VAL A 140 10.25 2.85 1.76
C VAL A 140 10.09 1.75 2.81
N PRO A 141 11.17 1.26 3.45
CA PRO A 141 11.13 0.19 4.44
C PRO A 141 10.72 0.70 5.84
N ASP A 142 9.51 1.21 5.98
CA ASP A 142 8.97 1.75 7.25
C ASP A 142 7.95 0.76 7.88
N PHE A 143 8.40 -0.48 8.10
CA PHE A 143 7.55 -1.56 8.58
C PHE A 143 8.14 -2.25 9.80
N LEU A 144 7.26 -2.94 10.56
CA LEU A 144 7.65 -3.63 11.79
C LEU A 144 8.43 -4.92 11.47
N PRO A 145 9.34 -5.38 12.37
CA PRO A 145 10.09 -6.62 12.15
C PRO A 145 9.21 -7.85 11.88
N GLU A 146 8.04 -7.94 12.52
CA GLU A 146 7.07 -9.02 12.28
C GLU A 146 6.37 -8.94 10.91
N GLN A 147 6.55 -7.86 10.17
CA GLN A 147 5.99 -7.63 8.82
C GLN A 147 7.01 -7.88 7.70
N GLU A 148 8.26 -8.15 8.04
CA GLU A 148 9.36 -8.30 7.07
C GLU A 148 9.06 -9.39 6.02
N GLU A 149 8.51 -10.52 6.43
CA GLU A 149 8.13 -11.61 5.51
C GLU A 149 6.96 -11.27 4.58
N HIS A 150 6.22 -10.22 4.89
CA HIS A 150 5.07 -9.72 4.13
C HIS A 150 5.42 -8.49 3.29
N TYR A 151 6.58 -7.91 3.48
CA TYR A 151 7.01 -6.68 2.81
C TYR A 151 7.82 -6.99 1.55
N ILE A 152 7.43 -6.35 0.46
CA ILE A 152 8.16 -6.35 -0.80
C ILE A 152 8.57 -4.91 -1.09
N GLN A 153 9.87 -4.64 -1.05
CA GLN A 153 10.39 -3.33 -1.39
C GLN A 153 10.34 -3.12 -2.90
N ILE A 154 9.60 -2.09 -3.30
CA ILE A 154 9.42 -1.72 -4.71
C ILE A 154 10.47 -0.68 -5.11
N SER A 155 10.98 -0.77 -6.33
CA SER A 155 11.87 0.25 -6.88
C SER A 155 11.08 1.44 -7.41
N PRO A 156 11.28 2.68 -6.90
CA PRO A 156 10.55 3.85 -7.38
C PRO A 156 10.84 4.18 -8.85
N ALA A 157 11.95 3.69 -9.38
CA ALA A 157 12.30 3.89 -10.79
C ALA A 157 11.30 3.22 -11.73
N VAL A 158 10.78 2.02 -11.39
CA VAL A 158 9.99 1.18 -12.30
C VAL A 158 8.65 0.71 -11.72
N GLY A 159 8.41 0.87 -10.41
CA GLY A 159 7.21 0.42 -9.74
C GLY A 159 7.11 -1.11 -9.65
N ILE A 160 5.91 -1.63 -9.49
CA ILE A 160 5.65 -3.07 -9.37
C ILE A 160 6.07 -3.78 -10.64
N THR A 161 7.06 -4.67 -10.53
CA THR A 161 7.52 -5.52 -11.64
C THR A 161 6.77 -6.86 -11.68
N ALA A 162 6.98 -7.64 -12.75
CA ALA A 162 6.44 -8.98 -12.86
C ALA A 162 7.01 -9.93 -11.78
N GLU A 163 8.27 -9.70 -11.35
CA GLU A 163 8.90 -10.46 -10.26
C GLU A 163 8.27 -10.12 -8.91
N ASP A 164 8.02 -8.83 -8.64
CA ASP A 164 7.34 -8.39 -7.41
C ASP A 164 5.92 -8.95 -7.34
N ALA A 165 5.21 -8.94 -8.47
CA ALA A 165 3.88 -9.55 -8.56
C ALA A 165 3.91 -11.05 -8.26
N GLU A 166 4.90 -11.78 -8.77
CA GLU A 166 5.07 -13.21 -8.48
C GLU A 166 5.32 -13.46 -6.99
N LYS A 167 6.21 -12.68 -6.37
CA LYS A 167 6.49 -12.75 -4.92
C LYS A 167 5.21 -12.49 -4.10
N ALA A 168 4.46 -11.43 -4.46
CA ALA A 168 3.22 -11.09 -3.79
C ALA A 168 2.18 -12.21 -3.88
N ILE A 169 2.01 -12.81 -5.06
CA ILE A 169 1.10 -13.93 -5.28
C ILE A 169 1.51 -15.14 -4.42
N GLN A 170 2.79 -15.46 -4.37
CA GLN A 170 3.30 -16.55 -3.54
C GLN A 170 3.03 -16.31 -2.07
N THR A 171 3.33 -15.11 -1.55
CA THR A 171 3.06 -14.71 -0.16
C THR A 171 1.56 -14.84 0.20
N LEU A 172 0.68 -14.46 -0.73
CA LEU A 172 -0.77 -14.50 -0.50
C LEU A 172 -1.39 -15.90 -0.64
N LYS A 173 -0.69 -16.86 -1.29
CA LYS A 173 -1.17 -18.23 -1.50
C LYS A 173 -0.61 -19.26 -0.51
N GLN A 174 0.48 -18.93 0.21
CA GLN A 174 1.07 -19.81 1.24
C GLN A 174 0.12 -20.00 2.42
#